data_d577725a636e510c609e78b58b0565b4
#
_entry.id   d577725a636e510c609e78b58b0565b4
#
_cell.length_a   1.000
_cell.length_b   1.000
_cell.length_c   1.000
_cell.angle_alpha   90.00
_cell.angle_beta   90.00
_cell.angle_gamma   90.00
#
_symmetry.space_group_name_H-M   'P 1'
#
loop_
_entity.id
_entity.type
_entity.pdbx_description
1 polymer ?
#
loop_
_entity_poly.entity_id
_entity_poly.type
_entity_poly.pdbx_seq_one_letter_code
_entity_poly.pdbx_strand_id
1 'polypeptide(L)'
;MFTLAVFILAIPSLTDALHTPAESHERAVSVVVSVVMLVLFALSLPATLGKRDKNPDPVEHPRASSPIVASPDSAKAASLATAHGEWPLMMAIGMLAVAGVGAAFVSEWFVAALQPAMDAAGINEVFAGLVIVAIAGNAVENFVGIQLAAKNQMDYAVQVILQSPVQIALTIAPIICLAAVWLGQPGFDLVFSPLLLAVMIMSALVAVVVTFDGESNWFEGAVLCALYVAIATAFWWG
;
A
#
# COMPACT_ATOMS: atom_id res chain seq x y z
N MET A 1 -6.93 9.95 -2.92
CA MET A 1 -6.77 9.43 -1.56
C MET A 1 -5.31 9.23 -1.18
N PHE A 2 -4.51 8.49 -1.98
CA PHE A 2 -3.09 8.23 -1.69
C PHE A 2 -2.29 9.50 -1.34
N THR A 3 -2.31 10.51 -2.21
CA THR A 3 -1.56 11.76 -2.02
C THR A 3 -1.95 12.52 -0.75
N LEU A 4 -3.24 12.54 -0.42
CA LEU A 4 -3.72 13.18 0.82
C LEU A 4 -3.20 12.43 2.06
N ALA A 5 -3.19 11.10 2.03
CA ALA A 5 -2.63 10.30 3.12
C ALA A 5 -1.13 10.60 3.34
N VAL A 6 -0.36 10.68 2.24
CA VAL A 6 1.06 11.03 2.29
C VAL A 6 1.28 12.43 2.85
N PHE A 7 0.49 13.43 2.43
CA PHE A 7 0.62 14.79 2.96
C PHE A 7 0.30 14.87 4.46
N ILE A 8 -0.71 14.16 4.94
CA ILE A 8 -1.04 14.12 6.36
C ILE A 8 0.11 13.45 7.14
N LEU A 9 0.63 12.32 6.62
CA LEU A 9 1.75 11.60 7.23
C LEU A 9 3.04 12.43 7.25
N ALA A 10 3.20 13.36 6.32
CA ALA A 10 4.36 14.23 6.24
C ALA A 10 4.35 15.38 7.28
N ILE A 11 3.20 15.69 7.91
CA ILE A 11 3.08 16.84 8.83
C ILE A 11 4.06 16.76 10.00
N PRO A 12 4.20 15.64 10.75
CA PRO A 12 5.14 15.57 11.87
C PRO A 12 6.59 15.84 11.43
N SER A 13 7.01 15.24 10.31
CA SER A 13 8.35 15.44 9.75
C SER A 13 8.57 16.86 9.26
N LEU A 14 7.53 17.52 8.76
CA LEU A 14 7.62 18.90 8.29
C LEU A 14 7.77 19.88 9.47
N THR A 15 7.10 19.61 10.60
CA THR A 15 7.23 20.43 11.81
C THR A 15 8.62 20.36 12.40
N ASP A 16 9.27 19.20 12.35
CA ASP A 16 10.64 18.97 12.75
C ASP A 16 11.62 19.68 11.76
N ALA A 17 11.52 19.39 10.47
CA ALA A 17 12.41 19.94 9.45
C ALA A 17 12.39 21.47 9.35
N LEU A 18 11.29 22.12 9.70
CA LEU A 18 11.13 23.58 9.71
C LEU A 18 11.42 24.22 11.06
N HIS A 19 11.86 23.44 12.06
CA HIS A 19 12.15 23.91 13.42
C HIS A 19 11.01 24.79 14.01
N THR A 20 9.77 24.31 13.85
CA THR A 20 8.60 25.01 14.35
C THR A 20 8.48 24.84 15.87
N PRO A 21 7.69 25.69 16.58
CA PRO A 21 7.43 25.47 18.02
C PRO A 21 6.83 24.11 18.36
N ALA A 22 6.27 23.39 17.38
CA ALA A 22 5.72 22.06 17.52
C ALA A 22 6.80 20.96 17.63
N GLU A 23 8.05 21.24 17.25
CA GLU A 23 9.20 20.33 17.37
C GLU A 23 9.35 19.80 18.83
N SER A 24 9.18 20.67 19.84
CA SER A 24 9.21 20.25 21.24
C SER A 24 8.08 19.27 21.64
N HIS A 25 7.09 19.04 20.77
CA HIS A 25 5.92 18.20 20.98
C HIS A 25 5.74 17.14 19.91
N GLU A 26 6.80 16.70 19.22
CA GLU A 26 6.80 15.76 18.09
C GLU A 26 5.96 14.51 18.36
N ARG A 27 6.14 13.92 19.54
CA ARG A 27 5.36 12.75 19.97
C ARG A 27 3.87 13.05 20.04
N ALA A 28 3.48 14.20 20.57
CA ALA A 28 2.07 14.59 20.64
C ALA A 28 1.49 14.84 19.25
N VAL A 29 2.25 15.47 18.36
CA VAL A 29 1.87 15.68 16.94
C VAL A 29 1.71 14.34 16.25
N SER A 30 2.66 13.42 16.38
CA SER A 30 2.59 12.06 15.80
C SER A 30 1.39 11.27 16.30
N VAL A 31 1.06 11.35 17.59
CA VAL A 31 -0.13 10.71 18.18
C VAL A 31 -1.41 11.30 17.60
N VAL A 32 -1.54 12.62 17.55
CA VAL A 32 -2.73 13.29 17.00
C VAL A 32 -2.91 12.92 15.52
N VAL A 33 -1.84 12.98 14.73
CA VAL A 33 -1.86 12.60 13.31
C VAL A 33 -2.26 11.13 13.16
N SER A 34 -1.70 10.23 13.98
CA SER A 34 -2.05 8.80 13.97
C SER A 34 -3.54 8.57 14.25
N VAL A 35 -4.10 9.25 15.27
CA VAL A 35 -5.54 9.15 15.59
C VAL A 35 -6.39 9.67 14.42
N VAL A 36 -6.03 10.82 13.85
CA VAL A 36 -6.75 11.41 12.70
C VAL A 36 -6.73 10.45 11.51
N MET A 37 -5.58 9.84 11.20
CA MET A 37 -5.47 8.89 10.07
C MET A 37 -6.31 7.64 10.29
N LEU A 38 -6.35 7.08 11.49
CA LEU A 38 -7.21 5.94 11.82
C LEU A 38 -8.70 6.29 11.74
N VAL A 39 -9.09 7.49 12.19
CA VAL A 39 -10.47 7.98 12.04
C VAL A 39 -10.84 8.13 10.57
N LEU A 40 -9.96 8.70 9.75
CA LEU A 40 -10.17 8.82 8.29
C LEU A 40 -10.29 7.44 7.65
N PHE A 41 -9.46 6.48 8.04
CA PHE A 41 -9.57 5.11 7.57
C PHE A 41 -10.92 4.49 7.96
N ALA A 42 -11.33 4.60 9.22
CA ALA A 42 -12.61 4.08 9.69
C ALA A 42 -13.81 4.71 8.95
N LEU A 43 -13.74 6.02 8.67
CA LEU A 43 -14.76 6.72 7.88
C LEU A 43 -14.75 6.33 6.39
N SER A 44 -13.62 5.85 5.87
CA SER A 44 -13.53 5.39 4.48
C SER A 44 -14.20 4.03 4.25
N LEU A 45 -14.29 3.18 5.28
CA LEU A 45 -14.86 1.84 5.19
C LEU A 45 -16.33 1.82 4.73
N PRO A 46 -17.27 2.57 5.33
CA PRO A 46 -18.65 2.59 4.85
C PRO A 46 -18.77 3.22 3.46
N ALA A 47 -17.90 4.16 3.09
CA ALA A 47 -17.90 4.77 1.77
C ALA A 47 -17.46 3.78 0.67
N THR A 48 -16.58 2.85 0.98
CA THR A 48 -16.14 1.78 0.06
C THR A 48 -17.13 0.63 -0.01
N LEU A 49 -17.73 0.24 1.12
CA LEU A 49 -18.71 -0.83 1.20
C LEU A 49 -20.07 -0.42 0.58
N GLY A 50 -20.52 0.82 0.82
CA GLY A 50 -21.80 1.32 0.29
C GLY A 50 -21.80 1.57 -1.23
N LYS A 51 -20.66 1.68 -1.89
CA LYS A 51 -20.57 1.74 -3.35
C LYS A 51 -20.75 0.38 -4.02
N ARG A 52 -20.51 -0.72 -3.31
CA ARG A 52 -20.61 -2.07 -3.86
C ARG A 52 -22.07 -2.52 -4.06
N ASP A 53 -23.01 -1.92 -3.29
CA ASP A 53 -24.45 -2.29 -3.36
C ASP A 53 -25.25 -1.47 -4.38
N LYS A 54 -24.70 -0.38 -4.94
CA LYS A 54 -25.48 0.55 -5.76
C LYS A 54 -25.23 0.50 -7.26
N ASN A 55 -24.30 -0.28 -7.75
CA ASN A 55 -24.09 -0.39 -9.20
C ASN A 55 -23.66 -1.80 -9.62
N PRO A 56 -24.59 -2.71 -9.88
CA PRO A 56 -24.36 -3.76 -10.84
C PRO A 56 -24.63 -3.16 -12.22
N ASP A 57 -23.85 -2.17 -12.66
CA ASP A 57 -23.85 -1.80 -14.07
C ASP A 57 -23.20 -2.97 -14.81
N PRO A 58 -23.93 -3.64 -15.71
CA PRO A 58 -23.30 -4.53 -16.65
C PRO A 58 -22.34 -3.66 -17.44
N VAL A 59 -21.07 -3.99 -17.47
CA VAL A 59 -20.08 -3.43 -18.38
C VAL A 59 -20.69 -3.49 -19.77
N GLU A 60 -21.20 -2.36 -20.27
CA GLU A 60 -21.58 -2.21 -21.67
C GLU A 60 -20.30 -2.28 -22.49
N HIS A 61 -19.95 -3.50 -22.87
CA HIS A 61 -19.07 -3.67 -24.03
C HIS A 61 -19.76 -3.03 -25.23
N PRO A 62 -19.06 -2.27 -26.09
CA PRO A 62 -19.61 -1.75 -27.33
C PRO A 62 -20.25 -2.93 -28.08
N ARG A 63 -21.54 -2.85 -28.32
CA ARG A 63 -22.30 -3.82 -29.09
C ARG A 63 -21.70 -3.95 -30.49
N ALA A 64 -20.83 -4.93 -30.68
CA ALA A 64 -20.74 -5.59 -31.96
C ALA A 64 -21.98 -6.46 -32.09
N SER A 65 -22.90 -6.03 -32.93
CA SER A 65 -24.12 -6.72 -33.30
C SER A 65 -23.83 -8.07 -33.93
N SER A 66 -23.92 -9.15 -33.16
CA SER A 66 -24.11 -10.50 -33.68
C SER A 66 -24.79 -11.34 -32.59
N PRO A 67 -25.89 -12.06 -32.89
CA PRO A 67 -26.57 -12.92 -31.95
C PRO A 67 -25.75 -14.19 -31.76
N ILE A 68 -24.87 -14.21 -30.76
CA ILE A 68 -24.20 -15.43 -30.34
C ILE A 68 -25.18 -16.16 -29.41
N VAL A 69 -25.68 -17.28 -29.89
CA VAL A 69 -26.42 -18.30 -29.14
C VAL A 69 -25.66 -18.58 -27.84
N ALA A 70 -26.32 -18.33 -26.71
CA ALA A 70 -25.77 -18.65 -25.38
C ALA A 70 -25.54 -20.18 -25.32
N SER A 71 -24.29 -20.61 -25.34
CA SER A 71 -23.96 -22.02 -25.17
C SER A 71 -24.24 -22.45 -23.73
N PRO A 72 -24.67 -23.69 -23.47
CA PRO A 72 -24.94 -24.22 -22.14
C PRO A 72 -23.74 -24.12 -21.17
N ASP A 73 -22.55 -24.03 -21.71
CA ASP A 73 -21.31 -23.92 -20.93
C ASP A 73 -21.13 -22.54 -20.25
N SER A 74 -21.68 -21.47 -20.82
CA SER A 74 -21.62 -20.12 -20.20
C SER A 74 -22.53 -20.04 -18.96
N ALA A 75 -23.69 -20.72 -18.98
CA ALA A 75 -24.56 -20.80 -17.81
C ALA A 75 -23.95 -21.66 -16.69
N LYS A 76 -23.21 -22.71 -17.07
CA LYS A 76 -22.48 -23.56 -16.12
C LYS A 76 -21.28 -22.89 -15.50
N ALA A 77 -20.55 -22.06 -16.27
CA ALA A 77 -19.48 -21.24 -15.76
C ALA A 77 -19.99 -20.15 -14.79
N ALA A 78 -21.12 -19.52 -15.09
CA ALA A 78 -21.76 -18.56 -14.19
C ALA A 78 -22.27 -19.23 -12.91
N SER A 79 -22.85 -20.46 -13.00
CA SER A 79 -23.29 -21.19 -11.80
C SER A 79 -22.14 -21.72 -10.95
N LEU A 80 -20.99 -22.00 -11.53
CA LEU A 80 -19.78 -22.37 -10.79
C LEU A 80 -19.13 -21.14 -10.11
N ALA A 81 -19.27 -19.95 -10.67
CA ALA A 81 -18.80 -18.71 -10.04
C ALA A 81 -19.65 -18.31 -8.83
N THR A 82 -20.94 -18.64 -8.81
CA THR A 82 -21.84 -18.42 -7.65
C THR A 82 -21.80 -19.56 -6.63
N ALA A 83 -21.17 -20.68 -6.93
CA ALA A 83 -21.02 -21.83 -6.04
C ALA A 83 -19.78 -21.75 -5.12
N HIS A 84 -19.14 -20.58 -5.02
CA HIS A 84 -18.20 -20.34 -3.91
C HIS A 84 -19.04 -20.16 -2.64
N GLY A 85 -19.28 -21.29 -1.96
CA GLY A 85 -19.97 -21.30 -0.67
C GLY A 85 -19.34 -20.24 0.24
N GLU A 86 -20.18 -19.35 0.75
CA GLU A 86 -19.74 -18.35 1.74
C GLU A 86 -19.11 -19.10 2.91
N TRP A 87 -17.84 -18.87 3.14
CA TRP A 87 -17.14 -19.47 4.27
C TRP A 87 -17.83 -19.00 5.56
N PRO A 88 -18.12 -19.89 6.51
CA PRO A 88 -18.66 -19.46 7.79
C PRO A 88 -17.67 -18.46 8.40
N LEU A 89 -18.20 -17.34 8.91
CA LEU A 89 -17.41 -16.22 9.46
C LEU A 89 -16.32 -16.70 10.43
N MET A 90 -16.61 -17.68 11.26
CA MET A 90 -15.67 -18.25 12.23
C MET A 90 -14.50 -18.97 11.54
N MET A 91 -14.74 -19.62 10.41
CA MET A 91 -13.68 -20.26 9.63
C MET A 91 -12.78 -19.21 8.95
N ALA A 92 -13.38 -18.15 8.40
CA ALA A 92 -12.63 -17.04 7.82
C ALA A 92 -11.75 -16.32 8.85
N ILE A 93 -12.30 -16.04 10.04
CA ILE A 93 -11.54 -15.46 11.17
C ILE A 93 -10.43 -16.41 11.63
N GLY A 94 -10.71 -17.70 11.75
CA GLY A 94 -9.72 -18.69 12.14
C GLY A 94 -8.56 -18.78 11.15
N MET A 95 -8.85 -18.81 9.85
CA MET A 95 -7.79 -18.80 8.81
C MET A 95 -6.99 -17.51 8.82
N LEU A 96 -7.65 -16.36 9.01
CA LEU A 96 -6.96 -15.08 9.10
C LEU A 96 -6.02 -15.03 10.32
N ALA A 97 -6.46 -15.55 11.46
CA ALA A 97 -5.64 -15.64 12.66
C ALA A 97 -4.41 -16.55 12.44
N VAL A 98 -4.60 -17.73 11.85
CA VAL A 98 -3.50 -18.65 11.53
C VAL A 98 -2.52 -18.02 10.54
N ALA A 99 -3.02 -17.37 9.49
CA ALA A 99 -2.19 -16.65 8.52
C ALA A 99 -1.41 -15.51 9.19
N GLY A 100 -2.06 -14.74 10.09
CA GLY A 100 -1.41 -13.67 10.83
C GLY A 100 -0.28 -14.16 11.73
N VAL A 101 -0.50 -15.26 12.47
CA VAL A 101 0.55 -15.89 13.30
C VAL A 101 1.67 -16.41 12.42
N GLY A 102 1.37 -17.08 11.31
CA GLY A 102 2.37 -17.55 10.35
C GLY A 102 3.19 -16.40 9.76
N ALA A 103 2.55 -15.31 9.40
CA ALA A 103 3.21 -14.10 8.91
C ALA A 103 4.15 -13.49 9.97
N ALA A 104 3.75 -13.48 11.25
CA ALA A 104 4.59 -12.98 12.34
C ALA A 104 5.89 -13.80 12.47
N PHE A 105 5.80 -15.13 12.47
CA PHE A 105 7.00 -15.98 12.51
C PHE A 105 7.92 -15.80 11.30
N VAL A 106 7.33 -15.76 10.08
CA VAL A 106 8.11 -15.54 8.85
C VAL A 106 8.79 -14.17 8.87
N SER A 107 8.08 -13.14 9.35
CA SER A 107 8.63 -11.79 9.49
C SER A 107 9.80 -11.74 10.47
N GLU A 108 9.68 -12.42 11.61
CA GLU A 108 10.76 -12.51 12.61
C GLU A 108 12.00 -13.20 12.02
N TRP A 109 11.85 -14.33 11.34
CA TRP A 109 12.95 -15.02 10.67
C TRP A 109 13.58 -14.19 9.57
N PHE A 110 12.75 -13.46 8.80
CA PHE A 110 13.22 -12.57 7.74
C PHE A 110 14.10 -11.45 8.32
N VAL A 111 13.63 -10.77 9.38
CA VAL A 111 14.40 -9.70 10.04
C VAL A 111 15.68 -10.24 10.68
N ALA A 112 15.62 -11.40 11.34
CA ALA A 112 16.79 -12.05 11.94
C ALA A 112 17.85 -12.46 10.90
N ALA A 113 17.44 -12.82 9.68
CA ALA A 113 18.35 -13.14 8.59
C ALA A 113 18.85 -11.88 7.86
N LEU A 114 18.04 -10.81 7.83
CA LEU A 114 18.36 -9.57 7.13
C LEU A 114 19.54 -8.84 7.80
N GLN A 115 19.55 -8.74 9.13
CA GLN A 115 20.59 -8.02 9.88
C GLN A 115 22.01 -8.50 9.56
N PRO A 116 22.36 -9.80 9.73
CA PRO A 116 23.70 -10.28 9.40
C PRO A 116 24.02 -10.16 7.90
N ALA A 117 23.01 -10.25 7.02
CA ALA A 117 23.22 -10.07 5.58
C ALA A 117 23.56 -8.60 5.24
N MET A 118 22.91 -7.64 5.90
CA MET A 118 23.23 -6.23 5.77
C MET A 118 24.65 -5.92 6.24
N ASP A 119 25.01 -6.42 7.42
CA ASP A 119 26.35 -6.24 8.00
C ASP A 119 27.44 -6.81 7.07
N ALA A 120 27.22 -8.01 6.51
CA ALA A 120 28.14 -8.66 5.59
C ALA A 120 28.26 -7.93 4.24
N ALA A 121 27.20 -7.30 3.76
CA ALA A 121 27.15 -6.59 2.49
C ALA A 121 27.47 -5.09 2.61
N GLY A 122 27.61 -4.55 3.83
CA GLY A 122 27.80 -3.14 4.08
C GLY A 122 26.59 -2.27 3.69
N ILE A 123 25.37 -2.83 3.82
CA ILE A 123 24.13 -2.19 3.46
C ILE A 123 23.56 -1.47 4.69
N ASN A 124 23.17 -0.21 4.55
CA ASN A 124 22.54 0.54 5.65
C ASN A 124 21.06 0.14 5.83
N GLU A 125 20.52 0.39 7.04
CA GLU A 125 19.16 0.00 7.41
C GLU A 125 18.09 0.70 6.58
N VAL A 126 18.31 1.97 6.21
CA VAL A 126 17.35 2.75 5.43
C VAL A 126 17.22 2.19 4.03
N PHE A 127 18.33 1.87 3.37
CA PHE A 127 18.33 1.22 2.06
C PHE A 127 17.68 -0.16 2.13
N ALA A 128 18.02 -0.96 3.13
CA ALA A 128 17.41 -2.28 3.30
C ALA A 128 15.89 -2.18 3.46
N GLY A 129 15.39 -1.24 4.27
CA GLY A 129 13.96 -0.98 4.44
C GLY A 129 13.29 -0.50 3.16
N LEU A 130 13.88 0.50 2.49
CA LEU A 130 13.32 1.11 1.29
C LEU A 130 13.30 0.18 0.08
N VAL A 131 14.31 -0.69 -0.06
CA VAL A 131 14.48 -1.54 -1.24
C VAL A 131 14.14 -2.99 -0.93
N ILE A 132 14.84 -3.63 0.00
CA ILE A 132 14.71 -5.08 0.23
C ILE A 132 13.36 -5.40 0.88
N VAL A 133 13.05 -4.73 2.00
CA VAL A 133 11.80 -4.95 2.74
C VAL A 133 10.60 -4.50 1.93
N ALA A 134 10.71 -3.37 1.22
CA ALA A 134 9.61 -2.86 0.39
C ALA A 134 9.28 -3.81 -0.77
N ILE A 135 10.29 -4.36 -1.48
CA ILE A 135 10.06 -5.33 -2.55
C ILE A 135 9.48 -6.64 -1.99
N ALA A 136 10.03 -7.15 -0.89
CA ALA A 136 9.55 -8.38 -0.27
C ALA A 136 8.13 -8.24 0.29
N GLY A 137 7.85 -7.14 0.99
CA GLY A 137 6.56 -6.86 1.61
C GLY A 137 5.43 -6.63 0.60
N ASN A 138 5.74 -6.07 -0.58
CA ASN A 138 4.76 -5.83 -1.65
C ASN A 138 4.86 -6.86 -2.80
N ALA A 139 5.50 -8.01 -2.57
CA ALA A 139 5.73 -9.00 -3.62
C ALA A 139 4.42 -9.54 -4.23
N VAL A 140 3.40 -9.74 -3.39
CA VAL A 140 2.08 -10.27 -3.83
C VAL A 140 1.35 -9.23 -4.67
N GLU A 141 1.28 -7.97 -4.22
CA GLU A 141 0.65 -6.88 -4.96
C GLU A 141 1.34 -6.63 -6.29
N ASN A 142 2.67 -6.63 -6.31
CA ASN A 142 3.45 -6.49 -7.53
C ASN A 142 3.15 -7.63 -8.52
N PHE A 143 3.13 -8.87 -8.04
CA PHE A 143 2.84 -10.04 -8.87
C PHE A 143 1.41 -10.00 -9.44
N VAL A 144 0.42 -9.70 -8.60
CA VAL A 144 -0.98 -9.57 -9.01
C VAL A 144 -1.17 -8.39 -9.98
N GLY A 145 -0.55 -7.24 -9.68
CA GLY A 145 -0.57 -6.06 -10.56
C GLY A 145 -0.03 -6.35 -11.95
N ILE A 146 1.13 -7.02 -12.04
CA ILE A 146 1.73 -7.43 -13.33
C ILE A 146 0.82 -8.40 -14.09
N GLN A 147 0.21 -9.39 -13.38
CA GLN A 147 -0.72 -10.33 -14.02
C GLN A 147 -1.97 -9.64 -14.57
N LEU A 148 -2.53 -8.68 -13.83
CA LEU A 148 -3.70 -7.91 -14.27
C LEU A 148 -3.34 -7.03 -15.47
N ALA A 149 -2.20 -6.37 -15.44
CA ALA A 149 -1.70 -5.58 -16.58
C ALA A 149 -1.48 -6.44 -17.82
N ALA A 150 -0.88 -7.63 -17.68
CA ALA A 150 -0.68 -8.58 -18.77
C ALA A 150 -2.00 -9.09 -19.38
N LYS A 151 -3.09 -9.06 -18.61
CA LYS A 151 -4.45 -9.39 -19.07
C LYS A 151 -5.22 -8.17 -19.59
N ASN A 152 -4.55 -7.04 -19.80
CA ASN A 152 -5.14 -5.77 -20.22
C ASN A 152 -6.22 -5.24 -19.25
N GLN A 153 -6.05 -5.49 -17.95
CA GLN A 153 -6.94 -5.05 -16.86
C GLN A 153 -6.23 -3.96 -16.04
N MET A 154 -5.84 -2.86 -16.71
CA MET A 154 -5.00 -1.80 -16.11
C MET A 154 -5.67 -1.12 -14.92
N ASP A 155 -6.97 -0.84 -14.97
CA ASP A 155 -7.71 -0.19 -13.86
C ASP A 155 -7.59 -1.00 -12.56
N TYR A 156 -7.73 -2.33 -12.66
CA TYR A 156 -7.56 -3.21 -11.50
C TYR A 156 -6.10 -3.29 -11.05
N ALA A 157 -5.15 -3.31 -11.99
CA ALA A 157 -3.72 -3.33 -11.67
C ALA A 157 -3.31 -2.09 -10.87
N VAL A 158 -3.68 -0.90 -11.36
CA VAL A 158 -3.41 0.38 -10.70
C VAL A 158 -4.11 0.43 -9.33
N GLN A 159 -5.34 -0.04 -9.24
CA GLN A 159 -6.07 -0.08 -7.97
C GLN A 159 -5.37 -0.95 -6.93
N VAL A 160 -4.93 -2.15 -7.27
CA VAL A 160 -4.21 -3.06 -6.36
C VAL A 160 -2.91 -2.42 -5.89
N ILE A 161 -2.12 -1.86 -6.82
CA ILE A 161 -0.81 -1.27 -6.52
C ILE A 161 -0.95 -0.01 -5.63
N LEU A 162 -1.94 0.86 -5.89
CA LEU A 162 -2.11 2.09 -5.11
C LEU A 162 -2.86 1.89 -3.78
N GLN A 163 -3.66 0.83 -3.67
CA GLN A 163 -4.42 0.57 -2.44
C GLN A 163 -3.51 0.16 -1.27
N SER A 164 -2.47 -0.63 -1.53
CA SER A 164 -1.54 -1.10 -0.50
C SER A 164 -0.82 0.04 0.24
N PRO A 165 -0.15 1.00 -0.43
CA PRO A 165 0.46 2.14 0.26
C PRO A 165 -0.55 2.99 1.05
N VAL A 166 -1.78 3.14 0.56
CA VAL A 166 -2.84 3.86 1.27
C VAL A 166 -3.19 3.17 2.59
N GLN A 167 -3.34 1.84 2.57
CA GLN A 167 -3.63 1.07 3.78
C GLN A 167 -2.47 1.12 4.77
N ILE A 168 -1.22 1.03 4.30
CA ILE A 168 -0.04 1.16 5.15
C ILE A 168 -0.02 2.54 5.80
N ALA A 169 -0.17 3.61 5.03
CA ALA A 169 -0.13 4.98 5.53
C ALA A 169 -1.27 5.29 6.52
N LEU A 170 -2.51 4.90 6.18
CA LEU A 170 -3.69 5.23 6.99
C LEU A 170 -3.93 4.30 8.18
N THR A 171 -3.33 3.10 8.19
CA THR A 171 -3.63 2.08 9.19
C THR A 171 -2.37 1.60 9.91
N ILE A 172 -1.42 1.00 9.18
CA ILE A 172 -0.28 0.31 9.79
C ILE A 172 0.65 1.30 10.48
N ALA A 173 1.07 2.36 9.82
CA ALA A 173 1.98 3.36 10.40
C ALA A 173 1.38 4.03 11.65
N PRO A 174 0.11 4.50 11.65
CA PRO A 174 -0.55 5.02 12.84
C PRO A 174 -0.70 4.00 13.97
N ILE A 175 -1.06 2.74 13.67
CA ILE A 175 -1.19 1.70 14.69
C ILE A 175 0.15 1.44 15.37
N ILE A 176 1.23 1.32 14.60
CA ILE A 176 2.57 1.07 15.15
C ILE A 176 3.03 2.26 16.01
N CYS A 177 2.79 3.50 15.56
CA CYS A 177 3.10 4.69 16.34
C CYS A 177 2.35 4.71 17.69
N LEU A 178 1.04 4.45 17.69
CA LEU A 178 0.25 4.39 18.93
C LEU A 178 0.65 3.22 19.82
N ALA A 179 0.96 2.06 19.25
CA ALA A 179 1.44 0.90 20.00
C ALA A 179 2.79 1.18 20.67
N ALA A 180 3.72 1.85 19.97
CA ALA A 180 5.01 2.26 20.53
C ALA A 180 4.84 3.22 21.72
N VAL A 181 3.92 4.17 21.60
CA VAL A 181 3.59 5.08 22.71
C VAL A 181 3.01 4.32 23.89
N TRP A 182 2.08 3.37 23.65
CA TRP A 182 1.46 2.56 24.69
C TRP A 182 2.44 1.62 25.40
N LEU A 183 3.40 1.06 24.66
CA LEU A 183 4.48 0.22 25.18
C LEU A 183 5.61 1.02 25.84
N GLY A 184 5.54 2.35 25.83
CA GLY A 184 6.57 3.21 26.42
C GLY A 184 7.90 3.17 25.68
N GLN A 185 7.91 2.78 24.41
CA GLN A 185 9.12 2.77 23.57
C GLN A 185 9.43 4.18 23.10
N PRO A 186 10.54 4.79 23.55
CA PRO A 186 10.97 6.08 23.02
C PRO A 186 11.55 5.90 21.61
N GLY A 187 11.18 6.77 20.67
CA GLY A 187 11.85 6.88 19.37
C GLY A 187 11.12 6.25 18.18
N PHE A 188 9.91 5.74 18.35
CA PHE A 188 9.06 5.40 17.22
C PHE A 188 7.94 6.43 17.08
N ASP A 189 8.18 7.40 16.22
CA ASP A 189 7.25 8.47 15.85
C ASP A 189 7.07 8.52 14.33
N LEU A 190 6.28 9.46 13.84
CA LEU A 190 6.06 9.68 12.40
C LEU A 190 6.99 10.76 11.83
N VAL A 191 8.18 10.93 12.43
CA VAL A 191 9.18 11.88 11.97
C VAL A 191 10.18 11.15 11.07
N PHE A 192 10.18 11.51 9.80
CA PHE A 192 11.07 10.96 8.79
C PHE A 192 12.24 11.90 8.54
N SER A 193 13.39 11.36 8.16
CA SER A 193 14.52 12.20 7.74
C SER A 193 14.12 13.10 6.56
N PRO A 194 14.74 14.29 6.40
CA PRO A 194 14.38 15.22 5.33
C PRO A 194 14.46 14.61 3.92
N LEU A 195 15.42 13.71 3.69
CA LEU A 195 15.54 13.01 2.41
C LEU A 195 14.38 12.03 2.17
N LEU A 196 14.01 11.23 3.19
CA LEU A 196 12.84 10.33 3.11
C LEU A 196 11.56 11.11 2.89
N LEU A 197 11.37 12.23 3.60
CA LEU A 197 10.23 13.11 3.44
C LEU A 197 10.14 13.65 2.01
N ALA A 198 11.24 14.15 1.46
CA ALA A 198 11.29 14.65 0.09
C ALA A 198 10.95 13.57 -0.94
N VAL A 199 11.53 12.37 -0.80
CA VAL A 199 11.25 11.22 -1.69
C VAL A 199 9.80 10.76 -1.57
N MET A 200 9.24 10.73 -0.37
CA MET A 200 7.84 10.33 -0.14
C MET A 200 6.88 11.31 -0.83
N ILE A 201 7.09 12.62 -0.68
CA ILE A 201 6.28 13.65 -1.33
C ILE A 201 6.44 13.58 -2.86
N MET A 202 7.68 13.47 -3.35
CA MET A 202 7.97 13.36 -4.78
C MET A 202 7.30 12.12 -5.39
N SER A 203 7.39 10.97 -4.74
CA SER A 203 6.75 9.73 -5.20
C SER A 203 5.23 9.85 -5.25
N ALA A 204 4.62 10.54 -4.26
CA ALA A 204 3.19 10.79 -4.25
C ALA A 204 2.75 11.71 -5.39
N LEU A 205 3.53 12.74 -5.70
CA LEU A 205 3.26 13.65 -6.83
C LEU A 205 3.40 12.92 -8.18
N VAL A 206 4.45 12.12 -8.33
CA VAL A 206 4.67 11.32 -9.55
C VAL A 206 3.52 10.33 -9.77
N ALA A 207 3.05 9.66 -8.69
CA ALA A 207 1.90 8.77 -8.79
C ALA A 207 0.63 9.50 -9.28
N VAL A 208 0.41 10.75 -8.85
CA VAL A 208 -0.71 11.57 -9.36
C VAL A 208 -0.54 11.88 -10.83
N VAL A 209 0.65 12.32 -11.25
CA VAL A 209 0.92 12.69 -12.64
C VAL A 209 0.70 11.51 -13.59
N VAL A 210 1.23 10.34 -13.22
CA VAL A 210 1.12 9.12 -14.05
C VAL A 210 -0.31 8.56 -14.10
N THR A 211 -1.12 8.80 -13.06
CA THR A 211 -2.52 8.31 -13.04
C THR A 211 -3.54 9.34 -13.52
N PHE A 212 -3.11 10.56 -13.84
CA PHE A 212 -4.01 11.69 -14.11
C PHE A 212 -4.77 11.56 -15.43
N ASP A 213 -4.13 11.09 -16.48
CA ASP A 213 -4.71 10.94 -17.82
C ASP A 213 -5.49 9.63 -18.02
N GLY A 214 -5.33 8.67 -17.08
CA GLY A 214 -5.98 7.36 -17.16
C GLY A 214 -5.45 6.46 -18.29
N GLU A 215 -4.36 6.86 -18.95
CA GLU A 215 -3.68 6.08 -19.97
C GLU A 215 -2.39 5.49 -19.41
N SER A 216 -1.90 4.42 -19.99
CA SER A 216 -0.65 3.78 -19.55
C SER A 216 0.30 3.61 -20.72
N ASN A 217 1.50 4.17 -20.58
CA ASN A 217 2.53 4.11 -21.60
C ASN A 217 3.77 3.36 -21.06
N TRP A 218 4.37 2.50 -21.89
CA TRP A 218 5.58 1.78 -21.52
C TRP A 218 6.74 2.72 -21.12
N PHE A 219 6.78 3.94 -21.69
CA PHE A 219 7.82 4.92 -21.40
C PHE A 219 7.66 5.49 -19.99
N GLU A 220 6.44 5.76 -19.54
CA GLU A 220 6.14 6.16 -18.14
C GLU A 220 6.60 5.08 -17.16
N GLY A 221 6.33 3.81 -17.47
CA GLY A 221 6.82 2.69 -16.67
C GLY A 221 8.35 2.66 -16.59
N ALA A 222 9.04 2.91 -17.70
CA ALA A 222 10.49 2.97 -17.73
C ALA A 222 11.03 4.15 -16.89
N VAL A 223 10.39 5.31 -16.96
CA VAL A 223 10.74 6.49 -16.14
C VAL A 223 10.53 6.22 -14.64
N LEU A 224 9.43 5.55 -14.27
CA LEU A 224 9.18 5.15 -12.87
C LEU A 224 10.26 4.18 -12.36
N CYS A 225 10.64 3.19 -13.15
CA CYS A 225 11.74 2.28 -12.81
C CYS A 225 13.08 3.03 -12.66
N ALA A 226 13.39 3.95 -13.57
CA ALA A 226 14.59 4.76 -13.49
C ALA A 226 14.60 5.67 -12.25
N LEU A 227 13.46 6.27 -11.92
CA LEU A 227 13.28 7.07 -10.70
C LEU A 227 13.52 6.21 -9.46
N TYR A 228 12.96 4.99 -9.41
CA TYR A 228 13.17 4.08 -8.27
C TYR A 228 14.66 3.71 -8.11
N VAL A 229 15.36 3.41 -9.20
CA VAL A 229 16.80 3.14 -9.18
C VAL A 229 17.60 4.35 -8.70
N ALA A 230 17.24 5.56 -9.14
CA ALA A 230 17.89 6.79 -8.68
C ALA A 230 17.69 7.01 -7.16
N ILE A 231 16.47 6.80 -6.66
CA ILE A 231 16.15 6.87 -5.24
C ILE A 231 16.94 5.82 -4.46
N ALA A 232 16.91 4.55 -4.89
CA ALA A 232 17.67 3.48 -4.26
C ALA A 232 19.18 3.80 -4.21
N THR A 233 19.73 4.36 -5.28
CA THR A 233 21.12 4.79 -5.34
C THR A 233 21.43 5.92 -4.34
N ALA A 234 20.54 6.89 -4.17
CA ALA A 234 20.71 7.98 -3.20
C ALA A 234 20.77 7.45 -1.76
N PHE A 235 20.02 6.41 -1.43
CA PHE A 235 20.04 5.79 -0.09
C PHE A 235 21.12 4.74 0.10
N TRP A 236 21.82 4.34 -0.96
CA TRP A 236 22.93 3.39 -0.85
C TRP A 236 24.11 3.97 -0.06
N TRP A 237 24.38 5.26 -0.23
CA TRP A 237 25.49 5.98 0.44
C TRP A 237 25.01 6.88 1.60
N GLY A 238 23.71 6.88 1.93
CA GLY A 238 23.12 7.76 2.94
C GLY A 238 23.08 7.20 4.36
#